data_62c52264458d053a224aea8fc48d8bdd
#
_entry.id   62c52264458d053a224aea8fc48d8bdd
#
_cell.length_a   1.000
_cell.length_b   1.000
_cell.length_c   1.000
_cell.angle_alpha   90.00
_cell.angle_beta   90.00
_cell.angle_gamma   90.00
#
_symmetry.space_group_name_H-M   'P 1'
#
loop_
_entity.id
_entity.type
_entity.pdbx_description
1 polymer ?
#
loop_
_entity_poly.entity_id
_entity_poly.type
_entity_poly.pdbx_seq_one_letter_code
_entity_poly.pdbx_strand_id
1 'polypeptide(L)'
;MSQISRRQFVKTTVAATAAFSVPAIVTANKSGSRLWVGNDDHAFEIQHDWPQLPERFSWQTTHNVAVDREGCLYVIHEGRTNQPDHPSIFVFDPEGRYIRSFGSQFQGGGHGIEVRQEGEEQYLYVAAYQQHKTFAKMDLHGETVWQKYAPMESGVYAEGEDTDPKKIWGNDRFLPTNFAFLDDGGFLLADGYGSCYIHRYDKDAKWLSCFGGRGNGEGTFNTAHGIWIDRRSGKEPTIVVTDRAHNTLQIFDMDGNCLLYTSDAADESVR
;
A
#
# COMPACT_ATOMS: atom_id res chain seq x y z
N MET A 1 -59.27 -1.69 -18.20
CA MET A 1 -57.98 -1.54 -17.46
C MET A 1 -57.40 -2.92 -17.18
N SER A 2 -56.35 -3.28 -17.91
CA SER A 2 -55.67 -4.61 -17.81
C SER A 2 -54.80 -4.58 -16.56
N GLN A 3 -55.05 -5.50 -15.62
CA GLN A 3 -54.24 -5.67 -14.42
C GLN A 3 -52.90 -6.32 -14.80
N ILE A 4 -51.81 -5.59 -14.58
CA ILE A 4 -50.46 -6.14 -14.72
C ILE A 4 -50.19 -7.15 -13.59
N SER A 5 -49.89 -8.42 -13.93
CA SER A 5 -49.62 -9.46 -12.94
C SER A 5 -48.32 -9.15 -12.15
N ARG A 6 -48.29 -9.59 -10.89
CA ARG A 6 -47.09 -9.45 -10.02
C ARG A 6 -45.80 -9.95 -10.69
N ARG A 7 -45.90 -10.98 -11.53
CA ARG A 7 -44.77 -11.55 -12.26
C ARG A 7 -44.25 -10.65 -13.39
N GLN A 8 -45.13 -9.85 -14.02
CA GLN A 8 -44.75 -8.86 -15.03
C GLN A 8 -44.15 -7.63 -14.38
N PHE A 9 -44.69 -7.19 -13.21
CA PHE A 9 -44.13 -6.09 -12.45
C PHE A 9 -42.70 -6.38 -11.98
N VAL A 10 -42.44 -7.59 -11.41
CA VAL A 10 -41.10 -8.00 -10.98
C VAL A 10 -40.13 -8.09 -12.15
N LYS A 11 -40.56 -8.60 -13.31
CA LYS A 11 -39.70 -8.64 -14.50
C LYS A 11 -39.37 -7.24 -15.04
N THR A 12 -40.29 -6.30 -14.97
CA THR A 12 -40.06 -4.94 -15.46
C THR A 12 -39.21 -4.15 -14.46
N THR A 13 -39.38 -4.37 -13.16
CA THR A 13 -38.58 -3.69 -12.11
C THR A 13 -37.14 -4.23 -12.08
N VAL A 14 -36.95 -5.56 -12.23
CA VAL A 14 -35.60 -6.14 -12.30
C VAL A 14 -34.87 -5.71 -13.57
N ALA A 15 -35.56 -5.54 -14.70
CA ALA A 15 -34.94 -5.02 -15.93
C ALA A 15 -34.56 -3.55 -15.81
N ALA A 16 -35.33 -2.73 -15.08
CA ALA A 16 -35.02 -1.32 -14.85
C ALA A 16 -33.89 -1.11 -13.84
N THR A 17 -33.83 -1.90 -12.77
CA THR A 17 -32.73 -1.83 -11.77
C THR A 17 -31.42 -2.42 -12.29
N ALA A 18 -31.48 -3.45 -13.16
CA ALA A 18 -30.27 -4.00 -13.78
C ALA A 18 -29.61 -3.02 -14.79
N ALA A 19 -30.36 -2.07 -15.32
CA ALA A 19 -29.82 -1.04 -16.23
C ALA A 19 -29.00 0.05 -15.51
N PHE A 20 -29.17 0.21 -14.18
CA PHE A 20 -28.48 1.24 -13.41
C PHE A 20 -27.33 0.72 -12.52
N SER A 21 -27.13 -0.58 -12.43
CA SER A 21 -26.16 -1.18 -11.51
C SER A 21 -25.04 -2.00 -12.18
N VAL A 22 -24.94 -1.98 -13.51
CA VAL A 22 -23.78 -2.59 -14.17
C VAL A 22 -22.76 -1.48 -14.40
N PRO A 23 -21.60 -1.49 -13.73
CA PRO A 23 -20.51 -0.65 -14.18
C PRO A 23 -20.24 -1.06 -15.64
N ALA A 24 -20.46 -0.15 -16.56
CA ALA A 24 -20.15 -0.39 -17.97
C ALA A 24 -18.64 -0.57 -18.08
N ILE A 25 -18.18 -1.81 -18.07
CA ILE A 25 -16.84 -2.13 -18.54
C ILE A 25 -16.88 -1.90 -20.04
N VAL A 26 -16.62 -0.68 -20.45
CA VAL A 26 -16.40 -0.35 -21.85
C VAL A 26 -15.02 -0.92 -22.19
N THR A 27 -14.98 -2.10 -22.80
CA THR A 27 -13.78 -2.58 -23.51
C THR A 27 -13.63 -1.74 -24.76
N ALA A 28 -13.17 -0.50 -24.63
CA ALA A 28 -12.80 0.33 -25.76
C ALA A 28 -11.52 -0.23 -26.37
N ASN A 29 -11.46 -0.29 -27.70
CA ASN A 29 -10.21 -0.50 -28.42
C ASN A 29 -9.17 0.48 -27.90
N LYS A 30 -8.01 -0.02 -27.47
CA LYS A 30 -6.95 0.72 -26.76
C LYS A 30 -6.31 1.87 -27.55
N SER A 31 -6.70 2.10 -28.79
CA SER A 31 -6.17 3.17 -29.62
C SER A 31 -7.13 4.35 -29.67
N GLY A 32 -6.90 5.34 -28.80
CA GLY A 32 -7.39 6.71 -28.99
C GLY A 32 -8.63 7.14 -28.19
N SER A 33 -9.24 6.32 -27.35
CA SER A 33 -10.33 6.78 -26.47
C SER A 33 -9.81 7.15 -25.09
N ARG A 34 -10.08 8.38 -24.66
CA ARG A 34 -9.85 8.80 -23.27
C ARG A 34 -10.80 8.04 -22.35
N LEU A 35 -10.25 7.25 -21.43
CA LEU A 35 -11.04 6.53 -20.44
C LEU A 35 -11.11 7.36 -19.17
N TRP A 36 -12.32 7.67 -18.72
CA TRP A 36 -12.57 8.35 -17.47
C TRP A 36 -13.15 7.38 -16.44
N VAL A 37 -12.71 7.50 -15.19
CA VAL A 37 -13.24 6.76 -14.04
C VAL A 37 -13.60 7.73 -12.94
N GLY A 38 -14.66 7.40 -12.17
CA GLY A 38 -15.19 8.28 -11.14
C GLY A 38 -16.32 9.17 -11.65
N ASN A 39 -16.72 10.13 -10.84
CA ASN A 39 -17.79 11.09 -11.11
C ASN A 39 -17.51 12.42 -10.43
N ASP A 40 -18.17 13.47 -10.90
CA ASP A 40 -18.10 14.84 -10.36
C ASP A 40 -16.65 15.29 -10.12
N ASP A 41 -16.36 15.81 -8.93
CA ASP A 41 -15.04 16.31 -8.53
C ASP A 41 -13.98 15.20 -8.37
N HIS A 42 -14.37 13.93 -8.48
CA HIS A 42 -13.51 12.75 -8.38
C HIS A 42 -13.43 11.99 -9.71
N ALA A 43 -13.52 12.67 -10.84
CA ALA A 43 -13.35 12.10 -12.17
C ALA A 43 -11.89 12.19 -12.61
N PHE A 44 -11.32 11.05 -13.04
CA PHE A 44 -9.92 10.92 -13.45
C PHE A 44 -9.81 10.34 -14.86
N GLU A 45 -8.95 10.93 -15.68
CA GLU A 45 -8.56 10.34 -16.97
C GLU A 45 -7.50 9.26 -16.74
N ILE A 46 -7.73 8.06 -17.30
CA ILE A 46 -6.74 6.99 -17.27
C ILE A 46 -5.82 7.13 -18.48
N GLN A 47 -4.53 7.25 -18.21
CA GLN A 47 -3.48 7.20 -19.22
C GLN A 47 -2.80 5.83 -19.18
N HIS A 48 -3.03 5.03 -20.23
CA HIS A 48 -2.35 3.76 -20.41
C HIS A 48 -0.93 4.00 -20.94
N ASP A 49 0.00 3.11 -20.54
CA ASP A 49 1.38 3.10 -21.03
C ASP A 49 2.12 4.43 -20.79
N TRP A 50 1.70 5.19 -19.75
CA TRP A 50 2.29 6.49 -19.42
C TRP A 50 3.76 6.37 -18.98
N PRO A 51 4.18 5.47 -18.06
CA PRO A 51 5.58 5.27 -17.74
C PRO A 51 6.29 4.53 -18.87
N GLN A 52 7.28 5.17 -19.46
CA GLN A 52 8.05 4.63 -20.59
C GLN A 52 9.25 3.85 -20.08
N LEU A 53 9.05 2.58 -19.75
CA LEU A 53 10.14 1.71 -19.30
C LEU A 53 11.06 1.34 -20.46
N PRO A 54 12.40 1.55 -20.35
CA PRO A 54 13.35 1.12 -21.37
C PRO A 54 13.28 -0.37 -21.66
N GLU A 55 13.42 -0.78 -22.92
CA GLU A 55 13.28 -2.18 -23.41
C GLU A 55 14.18 -3.19 -22.67
N ARG A 56 15.33 -2.72 -22.14
CA ARG A 56 16.24 -3.57 -21.35
C ARG A 56 15.67 -4.02 -20.00
N PHE A 57 14.59 -3.37 -19.53
CA PHE A 57 13.90 -3.70 -18.30
C PHE A 57 12.53 -4.29 -18.59
N SER A 58 11.97 -4.96 -17.61
CA SER A 58 10.58 -5.41 -17.66
C SER A 58 9.94 -5.29 -16.28
N TRP A 59 8.68 -4.90 -16.27
CA TRP A 59 7.88 -4.90 -15.06
C TRP A 59 7.74 -6.30 -14.50
N GLN A 60 7.72 -6.37 -13.19
CA GLN A 60 7.17 -7.48 -12.43
C GLN A 60 5.96 -6.97 -11.65
N THR A 61 5.57 -7.68 -10.61
CA THR A 61 4.51 -7.20 -9.73
C THR A 61 4.91 -5.86 -9.13
N THR A 62 4.22 -4.80 -9.54
CA THR A 62 4.36 -3.47 -8.95
C THR A 62 3.51 -3.42 -7.68
N HIS A 63 4.06 -2.85 -6.62
CA HIS A 63 3.38 -2.83 -5.33
C HIS A 63 2.96 -1.43 -4.90
N ASN A 64 3.81 -0.43 -5.13
CA ASN A 64 3.53 0.92 -4.66
C ASN A 64 4.23 1.97 -5.53
N VAL A 65 3.79 3.21 -5.37
CA VAL A 65 4.35 4.38 -6.03
C VAL A 65 4.47 5.54 -5.04
N ALA A 66 5.44 6.41 -5.27
CA ALA A 66 5.61 7.65 -4.54
C ALA A 66 5.96 8.79 -5.49
N VAL A 67 5.63 10.01 -5.12
CA VAL A 67 5.91 11.20 -5.93
C VAL A 67 6.68 12.21 -5.08
N ASP A 68 7.76 12.77 -5.63
CA ASP A 68 8.50 13.84 -4.98
C ASP A 68 7.91 15.23 -5.25
N ARG A 69 8.46 16.27 -4.63
CA ARG A 69 7.99 17.67 -4.80
C ARG A 69 8.18 18.22 -6.21
N GLU A 70 9.04 17.60 -7.02
CA GLU A 70 9.29 17.98 -8.41
C GLU A 70 8.34 17.25 -9.37
N GLY A 71 7.52 16.34 -8.86
CA GLY A 71 6.57 15.55 -9.62
C GLY A 71 7.17 14.29 -10.24
N CYS A 72 8.39 13.91 -9.88
CA CYS A 72 8.97 12.65 -10.33
C CYS A 72 8.29 11.47 -9.65
N LEU A 73 7.91 10.47 -10.43
CA LEU A 73 7.27 9.25 -9.96
C LEU A 73 8.32 8.17 -9.69
N TYR A 74 8.30 7.62 -8.49
CA TYR A 74 9.06 6.45 -8.07
C TYR A 74 8.12 5.25 -8.06
N VAL A 75 8.46 4.19 -8.79
CA VAL A 75 7.70 2.95 -8.84
C VAL A 75 8.54 1.83 -8.28
N ILE A 76 8.06 1.16 -7.24
CA ILE A 76 8.70 -0.04 -6.71
C ILE A 76 7.99 -1.29 -7.21
N HIS A 77 8.78 -2.28 -7.61
CA HIS A 77 8.29 -3.60 -7.95
C HIS A 77 9.06 -4.69 -7.17
N GLU A 78 8.52 -5.89 -7.17
CA GLU A 78 9.07 -7.02 -6.44
C GLU A 78 10.52 -7.35 -6.84
N GLY A 79 10.89 -7.07 -8.08
CA GLY A 79 12.21 -7.40 -8.63
C GLY A 79 12.27 -8.84 -9.17
N ARG A 80 13.42 -9.26 -9.65
CA ARG A 80 13.65 -10.59 -10.22
C ARG A 80 14.76 -11.33 -9.52
N THR A 81 14.41 -12.33 -8.75
CA THR A 81 15.37 -13.13 -7.96
C THR A 81 16.47 -13.80 -8.80
N ASN A 82 16.23 -14.04 -10.08
CA ASN A 82 17.20 -14.59 -11.02
C ASN A 82 18.02 -13.51 -11.76
N GLN A 83 17.82 -12.25 -11.44
CA GLN A 83 18.55 -11.10 -12.00
C GLN A 83 18.98 -10.18 -10.86
N PRO A 84 20.01 -10.53 -10.10
CA PRO A 84 20.40 -9.82 -8.86
C PRO A 84 20.74 -8.34 -9.08
N ASP A 85 21.19 -7.97 -10.28
CA ASP A 85 21.52 -6.58 -10.62
C ASP A 85 20.33 -5.80 -11.21
N HIS A 86 19.16 -6.43 -11.36
CA HIS A 86 17.97 -5.75 -11.86
C HIS A 86 17.45 -4.79 -10.79
N PRO A 87 17.19 -3.52 -11.12
CA PRO A 87 16.68 -2.55 -10.14
C PRO A 87 15.26 -2.90 -9.70
N SER A 88 14.92 -2.58 -8.45
CA SER A 88 13.57 -2.70 -7.92
C SER A 88 12.81 -1.37 -7.93
N ILE A 89 13.50 -0.25 -8.11
CA ILE A 89 12.90 1.08 -8.11
C ILE A 89 13.22 1.77 -9.43
N PHE A 90 12.17 2.29 -10.09
CA PHE A 90 12.26 3.05 -11.33
C PHE A 90 11.74 4.46 -11.12
N VAL A 91 12.43 5.44 -11.68
CA VAL A 91 12.09 6.86 -11.55
C VAL A 91 11.77 7.44 -12.91
N PHE A 92 10.62 8.13 -12.98
CA PHE A 92 10.11 8.79 -14.18
C PHE A 92 9.88 10.27 -13.91
N ASP A 93 10.05 11.09 -14.92
CA ASP A 93 9.69 12.50 -14.86
C ASP A 93 8.16 12.71 -14.93
N PRO A 94 7.65 13.94 -14.73
CA PRO A 94 6.21 14.23 -14.82
C PRO A 94 5.58 13.89 -16.17
N GLU A 95 6.36 13.73 -17.23
CA GLU A 95 5.90 13.31 -18.57
C GLU A 95 5.98 11.79 -18.78
N GLY A 96 6.38 11.00 -17.76
CA GLY A 96 6.49 9.56 -17.83
C GLY A 96 7.76 9.03 -18.50
N ARG A 97 8.75 9.89 -18.77
CA ARG A 97 10.03 9.47 -19.33
C ARG A 97 10.94 8.92 -18.24
N TYR A 98 11.58 7.80 -18.53
CA TYR A 98 12.54 7.19 -17.61
C TYR A 98 13.74 8.11 -17.32
N ILE A 99 14.04 8.31 -16.04
CA ILE A 99 15.21 9.08 -15.58
C ILE A 99 16.32 8.14 -15.14
N ARG A 100 16.04 7.26 -14.17
CA ARG A 100 17.02 6.35 -13.55
C ARG A 100 16.32 5.18 -12.85
N SER A 101 17.14 4.23 -12.42
CA SER A 101 16.67 3.12 -11.59
C SER A 101 17.77 2.67 -10.63
N PHE A 102 17.36 2.10 -9.50
CA PHE A 102 18.22 1.63 -8.42
C PHE A 102 17.49 0.62 -7.54
N GLY A 103 18.06 0.27 -6.39
CA GLY A 103 17.40 -0.57 -5.40
C GLY A 103 17.55 -2.06 -5.68
N SER A 104 18.61 -2.52 -6.37
CA SER A 104 18.87 -3.93 -6.58
C SER A 104 19.01 -4.75 -5.28
N GLN A 105 19.34 -4.09 -4.16
CA GLN A 105 19.35 -4.70 -2.82
C GLN A 105 17.95 -5.13 -2.34
N PHE A 106 16.87 -4.68 -2.96
CA PHE A 106 15.50 -5.08 -2.62
C PHE A 106 14.91 -6.14 -3.56
N GLN A 107 15.75 -6.73 -4.39
CA GLN A 107 15.36 -7.75 -5.35
C GLN A 107 14.62 -8.93 -4.72
N GLY A 108 13.51 -9.31 -5.36
CA GLY A 108 12.66 -10.41 -4.90
C GLY A 108 11.82 -10.06 -3.67
N GLY A 109 11.49 -8.75 -3.47
CA GLY A 109 10.66 -8.37 -2.33
C GLY A 109 10.39 -6.88 -2.17
N GLY A 110 10.74 -6.04 -3.14
CA GLY A 110 10.40 -4.61 -3.10
C GLY A 110 8.89 -4.42 -3.00
N HIS A 111 8.40 -3.67 -1.99
CA HIS A 111 6.98 -3.53 -1.71
C HIS A 111 6.55 -2.09 -1.39
N GLY A 112 6.82 -1.60 -0.19
CA GLY A 112 6.47 -0.23 0.22
C GLY A 112 7.47 0.79 -0.30
N ILE A 113 6.99 1.92 -0.79
CA ILE A 113 7.80 3.09 -1.10
C ILE A 113 7.02 4.35 -0.79
N GLU A 114 7.65 5.27 -0.07
CA GLU A 114 7.07 6.57 0.28
C GLU A 114 8.14 7.66 0.17
N VAL A 115 7.76 8.85 -0.29
CA VAL A 115 8.58 10.05 -0.20
C VAL A 115 8.20 10.83 1.04
N ARG A 116 9.19 11.18 1.84
CA ARG A 116 8.99 12.01 3.02
C ARG A 116 9.83 13.27 2.96
N GLN A 117 9.18 14.41 3.27
CA GLN A 117 9.87 15.67 3.49
C GLN A 117 10.43 15.73 4.92
N GLU A 118 11.71 15.98 5.07
CA GLU A 118 12.37 16.17 6.36
C GLU A 118 13.22 17.45 6.31
N GLY A 119 12.72 18.51 6.92
CA GLY A 119 13.31 19.83 6.76
C GLY A 119 13.25 20.29 5.29
N GLU A 120 14.38 20.61 4.71
CA GLU A 120 14.48 21.02 3.30
C GLU A 120 14.70 19.85 2.34
N GLU A 121 15.07 18.69 2.84
CA GLU A 121 15.38 17.48 2.07
C GLU A 121 14.19 16.53 1.96
N GLN A 122 14.21 15.72 0.92
CA GLN A 122 13.28 14.60 0.74
C GLN A 122 14.03 13.28 0.74
N TYR A 123 13.39 12.28 1.32
CA TYR A 123 13.92 10.92 1.42
C TYR A 123 12.90 9.89 0.98
N LEU A 124 13.39 8.79 0.44
CA LEU A 124 12.62 7.59 0.18
C LEU A 124 12.66 6.67 1.40
N TYR A 125 11.50 6.20 1.82
CA TYR A 125 11.35 5.10 2.75
C TYR A 125 10.89 3.88 1.98
N VAL A 126 11.63 2.79 2.09
CA VAL A 126 11.44 1.58 1.28
C VAL A 126 11.28 0.39 2.20
N ALA A 127 10.26 -0.45 1.94
CA ALA A 127 10.08 -1.74 2.60
C ALA A 127 10.23 -2.88 1.59
N ALA A 128 10.91 -3.94 2.01
CA ALA A 128 11.07 -5.15 1.22
C ALA A 128 10.80 -6.39 2.06
N TYR A 129 9.96 -7.27 1.53
CA TYR A 129 9.62 -8.56 2.13
C TYR A 129 10.31 -9.73 1.40
N GLN A 130 10.08 -10.96 1.76
CA GLN A 130 10.61 -12.19 1.16
C GLN A 130 12.13 -12.37 1.26
N GLN A 131 12.92 -11.83 0.30
CA GLN A 131 14.34 -12.16 0.18
C GLN A 131 15.21 -11.44 1.21
N HIS A 132 14.95 -10.15 1.42
CA HIS A 132 15.79 -9.30 2.28
C HIS A 132 15.12 -8.85 3.56
N LYS A 133 13.79 -8.88 3.65
CA LYS A 133 13.01 -8.61 4.87
C LYS A 133 13.52 -7.39 5.64
N THR A 134 13.51 -6.25 5.00
CA THR A 134 14.17 -5.05 5.48
C THR A 134 13.33 -3.81 5.21
N PHE A 135 13.65 -2.74 5.88
CA PHE A 135 13.21 -1.40 5.53
C PHE A 135 14.38 -0.43 5.59
N ALA A 136 14.33 0.61 4.77
CA ALA A 136 15.44 1.53 4.61
C ALA A 136 14.97 2.95 4.37
N LYS A 137 15.82 3.92 4.74
CA LYS A 137 15.76 5.30 4.30
C LYS A 137 16.88 5.54 3.31
N MET A 138 16.54 6.15 2.20
CA MET A 138 17.46 6.48 1.11
C MET A 138 17.29 7.94 0.72
N ASP A 139 18.31 8.52 0.10
CA ASP A 139 18.10 9.75 -0.65
C ASP A 139 17.32 9.50 -1.96
N LEU A 140 16.93 10.56 -2.65
CA LEU A 140 16.17 10.43 -3.91
C LEU A 140 17.01 9.86 -5.07
N HIS A 141 18.32 9.69 -4.90
CA HIS A 141 19.22 9.12 -5.89
C HIS A 141 19.50 7.62 -5.66
N GLY A 142 19.07 7.09 -4.51
CA GLY A 142 19.21 5.68 -4.18
C GLY A 142 20.37 5.35 -3.23
N GLU A 143 21.04 6.39 -2.67
CA GLU A 143 22.05 6.18 -1.64
C GLU A 143 21.39 5.89 -0.28
N THR A 144 21.82 4.82 0.36
CA THR A 144 21.24 4.37 1.62
C THR A 144 21.71 5.24 2.79
N VAL A 145 20.78 5.90 3.47
CA VAL A 145 21.06 6.64 4.70
C VAL A 145 21.14 5.67 5.88
N TRP A 146 20.17 4.78 5.99
CA TRP A 146 20.17 3.65 6.93
C TRP A 146 19.29 2.51 6.40
N GLN A 147 19.60 1.29 6.85
CA GLN A 147 18.81 0.09 6.59
C GLN A 147 18.64 -0.69 7.88
N LYS A 148 17.44 -1.21 8.12
CA LYS A 148 17.07 -1.93 9.34
C LYS A 148 16.30 -3.20 8.99
N TYR A 149 16.25 -4.09 9.97
CA TYR A 149 15.64 -5.41 9.88
C TYR A 149 14.56 -5.57 10.94
N ALA A 150 14.17 -6.81 11.23
CA ALA A 150 13.15 -7.11 12.23
C ALA A 150 13.47 -6.46 13.59
N PRO A 151 12.53 -5.76 14.24
CA PRO A 151 12.72 -5.18 15.56
C PRO A 151 12.61 -6.28 16.63
N MET A 152 13.75 -6.93 16.94
CA MET A 152 13.81 -8.05 17.88
C MET A 152 13.39 -7.68 19.29
N GLU A 153 13.56 -6.42 19.68
CA GLU A 153 13.11 -5.86 20.96
C GLU A 153 11.57 -5.93 21.14
N SER A 154 10.82 -6.11 20.07
CA SER A 154 9.37 -6.34 20.11
C SER A 154 8.98 -7.69 20.73
N GLY A 155 9.88 -8.67 20.67
CA GLY A 155 9.64 -10.03 21.15
C GLY A 155 8.70 -10.87 20.27
N VAL A 156 8.32 -10.37 19.07
CA VAL A 156 7.35 -11.08 18.19
C VAL A 156 8.00 -11.93 17.11
N TYR A 157 9.31 -11.79 16.89
CA TYR A 157 10.02 -12.46 15.81
C TYR A 157 10.83 -13.65 16.27
N ALA A 158 11.01 -14.61 15.37
CA ALA A 158 11.88 -15.74 15.60
C ALA A 158 13.34 -15.30 15.76
N GLU A 159 14.10 -16.05 16.55
CA GLU A 159 15.52 -15.80 16.76
C GLU A 159 16.29 -15.73 15.43
N GLY A 160 17.12 -14.70 15.27
CA GLY A 160 17.94 -14.46 14.10
C GLY A 160 17.19 -13.81 12.92
N GLU A 161 15.94 -13.38 13.09
CA GLU A 161 15.18 -12.76 11.99
C GLU A 161 15.78 -11.42 11.55
N ASP A 162 16.54 -10.74 12.40
CA ASP A 162 17.26 -9.50 12.11
C ASP A 162 18.67 -9.70 11.52
N THR A 163 19.25 -10.91 11.64
CA THR A 163 20.64 -11.19 11.24
C THR A 163 20.76 -12.23 10.13
N ASP A 164 19.95 -13.29 10.18
CA ASP A 164 19.89 -14.35 9.17
C ASP A 164 18.42 -14.73 8.89
N PRO A 165 17.63 -13.83 8.31
CA PRO A 165 16.20 -14.06 8.09
C PRO A 165 15.99 -15.21 7.11
N LYS A 166 15.20 -16.19 7.51
CA LYS A 166 14.83 -17.30 6.62
C LYS A 166 13.90 -16.79 5.52
N LYS A 167 14.10 -17.26 4.30
CA LYS A 167 13.27 -16.97 3.12
C LYS A 167 11.95 -17.76 3.16
N ILE A 168 11.29 -17.72 4.30
CA ILE A 168 10.02 -18.41 4.56
C ILE A 168 8.98 -17.44 5.10
N TRP A 169 7.74 -17.77 4.86
CA TRP A 169 6.59 -17.08 5.44
C TRP A 169 6.25 -17.68 6.79
N GLY A 170 5.72 -16.87 7.68
CA GLY A 170 5.32 -17.31 9.02
C GLY A 170 4.82 -16.14 9.86
N ASN A 171 4.09 -16.46 10.92
CA ASN A 171 3.54 -15.46 11.84
C ASN A 171 4.59 -14.84 12.77
N ASP A 172 5.74 -15.44 12.82
CA ASP A 172 6.93 -15.03 13.57
C ASP A 172 8.04 -14.49 12.63
N ARG A 173 7.67 -14.07 11.41
CA ARG A 173 8.57 -13.55 10.40
C ARG A 173 8.30 -12.08 10.12
N PHE A 174 9.35 -11.35 9.81
CA PHE A 174 9.27 -9.95 9.41
C PHE A 174 9.08 -9.84 7.89
N LEU A 175 7.89 -9.38 7.47
CA LEU A 175 7.51 -9.26 6.07
C LEU A 175 6.80 -7.91 5.86
N PRO A 176 7.56 -6.78 5.94
CA PRO A 176 6.99 -5.44 5.97
C PRO A 176 6.34 -5.06 4.64
N THR A 177 5.29 -4.26 4.71
CA THR A 177 4.48 -3.85 3.56
C THR A 177 4.54 -2.36 3.29
N ASN A 178 4.13 -1.50 4.22
CA ASN A 178 3.99 -0.07 3.95
C ASN A 178 4.20 0.80 5.19
N PHE A 179 4.36 2.12 4.96
CA PHE A 179 4.61 3.13 5.98
C PHE A 179 3.45 4.10 6.14
N ALA A 180 3.37 4.73 7.32
CA ALA A 180 2.64 5.96 7.54
C ALA A 180 3.46 6.88 8.45
N PHE A 181 3.56 8.17 8.11
CA PHE A 181 4.41 9.12 8.83
C PHE A 181 3.65 9.90 9.87
N LEU A 182 4.30 10.12 11.01
CA LEU A 182 3.77 10.83 12.18
C LEU A 182 4.26 12.28 12.20
N ASP A 183 3.51 13.16 12.86
CA ASP A 183 3.83 14.59 12.94
C ASP A 183 5.03 14.88 13.85
N ASP A 184 5.34 13.97 14.78
CA ASP A 184 6.51 14.04 15.66
C ASP A 184 7.83 13.67 14.96
N GLY A 185 7.78 13.36 13.67
CA GLY A 185 8.94 12.90 12.93
C GLY A 185 9.10 11.38 12.88
N GLY A 186 8.37 10.63 13.71
CA GLY A 186 8.36 9.18 13.71
C GLY A 186 7.56 8.59 12.52
N PHE A 187 7.42 7.27 12.52
CA PHE A 187 6.64 6.57 11.51
C PHE A 187 6.06 5.26 12.03
N LEU A 188 5.05 4.79 11.34
CA LEU A 188 4.49 3.45 11.49
C LEU A 188 4.95 2.58 10.32
N LEU A 189 5.24 1.32 10.60
CA LEU A 189 5.57 0.30 9.61
C LEU A 189 4.65 -0.90 9.79
N ALA A 190 3.89 -1.24 8.76
CA ALA A 190 3.06 -2.43 8.77
C ALA A 190 3.89 -3.66 8.39
N ASP A 191 3.86 -4.71 9.21
CA ASP A 191 4.37 -6.05 8.90
C ASP A 191 3.21 -6.96 8.46
N GLY A 192 2.67 -6.65 7.28
CA GLY A 192 1.38 -7.20 6.86
C GLY A 192 1.40 -8.65 6.40
N TYR A 193 2.51 -9.17 5.92
CA TYR A 193 2.60 -10.55 5.47
C TYR A 193 3.20 -11.49 6.52
N GLY A 194 3.80 -10.94 7.56
CA GLY A 194 4.45 -11.69 8.62
C GLY A 194 3.62 -11.76 9.90
N SER A 195 4.08 -11.05 10.91
CA SER A 195 3.48 -11.04 12.24
C SER A 195 2.14 -10.30 12.32
N CYS A 196 1.81 -9.50 11.31
CA CYS A 196 0.63 -8.63 11.23
C CYS A 196 0.59 -7.54 12.31
N TYR A 197 1.74 -7.14 12.86
CA TYR A 197 1.84 -5.98 13.74
C TYR A 197 2.08 -4.69 12.96
N ILE A 198 1.60 -3.59 13.53
CA ILE A 198 1.99 -2.24 13.16
C ILE A 198 3.04 -1.78 14.16
N HIS A 199 4.26 -1.57 13.68
CA HIS A 199 5.39 -1.13 14.50
C HIS A 199 5.49 0.39 14.47
N ARG A 200 5.74 0.99 15.64
CA ARG A 200 5.99 2.42 15.79
C ARG A 200 7.48 2.67 16.03
N TYR A 201 8.00 3.62 15.27
CA TYR A 201 9.38 4.08 15.36
C TYR A 201 9.43 5.59 15.61
N ASP A 202 10.46 6.05 16.30
CA ASP A 202 10.75 7.49 16.40
C ASP A 202 11.43 8.02 15.12
N LYS A 203 11.74 9.32 15.11
CA LYS A 203 12.40 10.01 14.00
C LYS A 203 13.80 9.45 13.65
N ASP A 204 14.48 8.81 14.59
CA ASP A 204 15.79 8.19 14.43
C ASP A 204 15.70 6.69 14.08
N ALA A 205 14.48 6.25 13.74
CA ALA A 205 14.13 4.87 13.44
C ALA A 205 14.48 3.89 14.58
N LYS A 206 14.35 4.34 15.84
CA LYS A 206 14.37 3.48 17.01
C LYS A 206 12.96 2.94 17.25
N TRP A 207 12.85 1.64 17.44
CA TRP A 207 11.58 1.01 17.75
C TRP A 207 11.05 1.47 19.12
N LEU A 208 9.75 1.73 19.19
CA LEU A 208 9.07 2.21 20.41
C LEU A 208 8.02 1.23 20.92
N SER A 209 7.16 0.75 20.03
CA SER A 209 6.03 -0.13 20.38
C SER A 209 5.45 -0.79 19.14
N CYS A 210 4.50 -1.69 19.34
CA CYS A 210 3.65 -2.22 18.26
C CYS A 210 2.24 -2.46 18.78
N PHE A 211 1.28 -2.53 17.85
CA PHE A 211 -0.10 -2.92 18.11
C PHE A 211 -0.61 -3.80 16.97
N GLY A 212 -1.78 -4.42 17.14
CA GLY A 212 -2.34 -5.34 16.17
C GLY A 212 -1.93 -6.78 16.44
N GLY A 213 -1.31 -7.39 15.46
CA GLY A 213 -0.95 -8.81 15.47
C GLY A 213 -1.97 -9.66 14.74
N ARG A 214 -1.62 -10.93 14.52
CA ARG A 214 -2.48 -11.85 13.77
C ARG A 214 -3.72 -12.27 14.55
N GLY A 215 -4.90 -12.14 13.94
CA GLY A 215 -6.18 -12.52 14.55
C GLY A 215 -7.36 -12.27 13.63
N ASN A 216 -8.57 -12.53 14.10
CA ASN A 216 -9.82 -12.42 13.33
C ASN A 216 -10.81 -11.40 13.93
N GLY A 217 -10.39 -10.64 14.92
CA GLY A 217 -11.25 -9.67 15.64
C GLY A 217 -10.75 -8.25 15.52
N GLU A 218 -11.49 -7.34 16.14
CA GLU A 218 -11.12 -5.94 16.25
C GLU A 218 -9.70 -5.77 16.80
N GLY A 219 -8.95 -4.87 16.17
CA GLY A 219 -7.58 -4.58 16.56
C GLY A 219 -6.55 -5.63 16.17
N THR A 220 -6.95 -6.69 15.47
CA THR A 220 -6.04 -7.72 14.93
C THR A 220 -6.18 -7.83 13.41
N PHE A 221 -5.19 -8.41 12.74
CA PHE A 221 -5.12 -8.45 11.28
C PHE A 221 -4.82 -9.86 10.75
N ASN A 222 -5.19 -10.07 9.48
CA ASN A 222 -4.69 -11.21 8.71
C ASN A 222 -3.70 -10.78 7.61
N THR A 223 -3.83 -9.55 7.10
CA THR A 223 -2.82 -8.93 6.23
C THR A 223 -2.97 -7.40 6.31
N ALA A 224 -2.26 -6.78 7.24
CA ALA A 224 -2.17 -5.32 7.34
C ALA A 224 -1.36 -4.79 6.14
N HIS A 225 -2.03 -4.45 5.04
CA HIS A 225 -1.37 -4.21 3.76
C HIS A 225 -1.09 -2.74 3.49
N GLY A 226 -2.08 -1.88 3.60
CA GLY A 226 -1.95 -0.44 3.51
C GLY A 226 -2.15 0.22 4.88
N ILE A 227 -1.44 1.30 5.12
CA ILE A 227 -1.56 2.09 6.33
C ILE A 227 -1.51 3.57 5.97
N TRP A 228 -2.36 4.38 6.61
CA TRP A 228 -2.46 5.82 6.37
C TRP A 228 -2.84 6.56 7.64
N ILE A 229 -2.42 7.82 7.76
CA ILE A 229 -2.91 8.71 8.82
C ILE A 229 -3.98 9.63 8.22
N ASP A 230 -5.20 9.48 8.69
CA ASP A 230 -6.29 10.35 8.30
C ASP A 230 -6.25 11.65 9.11
N ARG A 231 -5.89 12.73 8.43
CA ARG A 231 -5.77 14.09 8.98
C ARG A 231 -6.83 15.04 8.44
N ARG A 232 -7.98 14.52 7.98
CA ARG A 232 -9.06 15.40 7.49
C ARG A 232 -9.48 16.37 8.57
N SER A 233 -9.72 17.64 8.17
CA SER A 233 -10.08 18.72 9.08
C SER A 233 -11.37 18.41 9.88
N GLY A 234 -11.41 18.88 11.12
CA GLY A 234 -12.58 18.77 12.00
C GLY A 234 -12.66 17.51 12.84
N LYS A 235 -11.61 16.67 12.83
CA LYS A 235 -11.48 15.51 13.72
C LYS A 235 -10.04 15.31 14.16
N GLU A 236 -9.85 14.55 15.23
CA GLU A 236 -8.53 14.09 15.66
C GLU A 236 -7.93 13.14 14.61
N PRO A 237 -6.61 13.17 14.39
CA PRO A 237 -5.95 12.24 13.49
C PRO A 237 -6.19 10.79 13.91
N THR A 238 -6.37 9.91 12.93
CA THR A 238 -6.56 8.47 13.16
C THR A 238 -5.69 7.66 12.22
N ILE A 239 -5.31 6.46 12.65
CA ILE A 239 -4.58 5.49 11.84
C ILE A 239 -5.62 4.64 11.10
N VAL A 240 -5.55 4.59 9.77
CA VAL A 240 -6.39 3.73 8.93
C VAL A 240 -5.52 2.59 8.40
N VAL A 241 -5.93 1.36 8.63
CA VAL A 241 -5.24 0.16 8.17
C VAL A 241 -6.16 -0.67 7.28
N THR A 242 -5.68 -1.05 6.09
CA THR A 242 -6.38 -2.00 5.23
C THR A 242 -6.00 -3.42 5.62
N ASP A 243 -6.95 -4.19 6.11
CA ASP A 243 -6.76 -5.62 6.36
C ASP A 243 -7.22 -6.41 5.14
N ARG A 244 -6.30 -6.64 4.21
CA ARG A 244 -6.59 -7.18 2.89
C ARG A 244 -7.25 -8.55 2.92
N ALA A 245 -6.78 -9.45 3.77
CA ALA A 245 -7.30 -10.82 3.79
C ALA A 245 -8.67 -10.93 4.47
N HIS A 246 -9.04 -9.96 5.29
CA HIS A 246 -10.39 -9.85 5.86
C HIS A 246 -11.34 -8.97 5.02
N ASN A 247 -10.84 -8.29 3.98
CA ASN A 247 -11.60 -7.31 3.19
C ASN A 247 -12.18 -6.17 4.04
N THR A 248 -11.41 -5.69 5.03
CA THR A 248 -11.88 -4.69 6.00
C THR A 248 -10.95 -3.49 6.07
N LEU A 249 -11.51 -2.37 6.56
CA LEU A 249 -10.75 -1.24 7.06
C LEU A 249 -10.88 -1.20 8.58
N GLN A 250 -9.78 -0.99 9.26
CA GLN A 250 -9.76 -0.76 10.69
C GLN A 250 -9.21 0.64 10.97
N ILE A 251 -9.85 1.34 11.89
CA ILE A 251 -9.48 2.70 12.30
C ILE A 251 -9.04 2.66 13.77
N PHE A 252 -7.90 3.25 14.03
CA PHE A 252 -7.30 3.31 15.36
C PHE A 252 -7.07 4.77 15.78
N ASP A 253 -7.05 5.01 17.07
CA ASP A 253 -6.47 6.24 17.60
C ASP A 253 -4.94 6.24 17.40
N MET A 254 -4.30 7.36 17.75
CA MET A 254 -2.85 7.48 17.59
C MET A 254 -2.06 6.64 18.59
N ASP A 255 -2.70 6.06 19.60
CA ASP A 255 -2.10 5.15 20.58
C ASP A 255 -2.22 3.67 20.14
N GLY A 256 -2.98 3.38 19.06
CA GLY A 256 -3.17 2.04 18.51
C GLY A 256 -4.38 1.31 19.09
N ASN A 257 -5.32 2.00 19.77
CA ASN A 257 -6.58 1.42 20.20
C ASN A 257 -7.56 1.40 19.02
N CYS A 258 -8.22 0.27 18.76
CA CYS A 258 -9.18 0.14 17.69
C CYS A 258 -10.44 0.97 18.00
N LEU A 259 -10.80 1.86 17.09
CA LEU A 259 -12.02 2.71 17.18
C LEU A 259 -13.15 2.18 16.32
N LEU A 260 -12.83 1.58 15.17
CA LEU A 260 -13.80 1.08 14.23
C LEU A 260 -13.23 -0.09 13.42
N TYR A 261 -14.03 -1.13 13.31
CA TYR A 261 -13.79 -2.28 12.44
C TYR A 261 -14.95 -2.37 11.43
N THR A 262 -14.66 -2.31 10.13
CA THR A 262 -15.68 -2.43 9.08
C THR A 262 -15.57 -3.79 8.43
N SER A 263 -16.61 -4.60 8.49
CA SER A 263 -16.63 -5.95 7.93
C SER A 263 -16.93 -6.01 6.43
N ASP A 264 -17.46 -4.92 5.84
CA ASP A 264 -17.71 -4.78 4.39
C ASP A 264 -18.00 -3.31 4.09
N ALA A 265 -17.41 -2.77 3.02
CA ALA A 265 -17.75 -1.44 2.52
C ALA A 265 -19.20 -1.33 2.00
N ALA A 266 -19.91 -2.46 1.87
CA ALA A 266 -21.31 -2.53 1.46
C ALA A 266 -22.30 -2.57 2.65
N ASP A 267 -21.83 -2.75 3.89
CA ASP A 267 -22.69 -2.81 5.08
C ASP A 267 -22.80 -1.44 5.79
N GLU A 268 -22.86 -0.35 5.01
CA GLU A 268 -23.34 0.95 5.49
C GLU A 268 -24.86 0.95 5.69
N SER A 269 -25.42 -0.11 6.17
CA SER A 269 -26.75 -0.09 6.73
C SER A 269 -26.62 0.13 8.23
N VAL A 270 -26.61 1.38 8.65
CA VAL A 270 -27.11 1.82 9.96
C VAL A 270 -26.16 1.68 11.16
N ARG A 271 -25.62 2.79 11.60
CA ARG A 271 -26.12 3.24 12.95
C ARG A 271 -25.85 4.70 13.17
#